data_9c5962dc8c513e0ef88bc21dc0860f30
#
_entry.id   9c5962dc8c513e0ef88bc21dc0860f30
#
_cell.length_a   1.000
_cell.length_b   1.000
_cell.length_c   1.000
_cell.angle_alpha   90.00
_cell.angle_beta   90.00
_cell.angle_gamma   90.00
#
_symmetry.space_group_name_H-M   'P 1'
#
loop_
_entity.id
_entity.type
_entity.pdbx_description
1 polymer ?
#
loop_
_entity_poly.entity_id
_entity_poly.type
_entity_poly.pdbx_seq_one_letter_code
_entity_poly.pdbx_strand_id
1 'polypeptide(L)'
;MTEFGLIIETANMSSYSIKQIQSLVQPDRVHRDIYEDPALFDLEMERVFGRSWVFVGHESQVPKPGDFFCTRIGLQPVVMTRHSDGKVYVVYNRCAHRGVKVVNEECGNTGRFMCMYHGWTYDTNGDLDFVTQPEGYPDHEFDKVKHGMGRVAQWGSHHGFVFANLSSRAGGMKDWLGENADFLDDVAISAPAGEVEITGGVHRYLYHGNWKMQVENLIDMYHPAYSHESSSAKGGQQFTRRGGDKGGIQFFEKPGRVKSMDGLGTHALPNGHTWQGGLPPVENNSDDHREYVRLLEKKHGPEKTKDILIKKRHNVIFYPNMAMQELNPHIRVIRPLAVDRTEILIYPVKLKGAPEQMFRDQLINLNKTHSPTSLVQTDDVEAFARAQEGIQSSGNEWILLARKGPEERFNSGRIRTTGTSEEGMRNHHRAWLKYMCGQT
;
A
#
# COMPACT_ATOMS: atom_id res chain seq x y z
N MET A 1 27.73 51.86 -6.33
CA MET A 1 28.05 50.42 -6.38
C MET A 1 27.76 49.90 -5.00
N THR A 2 26.59 49.36 -4.80
CA THR A 2 26.11 48.78 -3.54
C THR A 2 26.08 47.29 -3.73
N GLU A 3 26.96 46.59 -2.99
CA GLU A 3 27.01 45.12 -2.94
C GLU A 3 25.71 44.61 -2.31
N PHE A 4 24.92 43.86 -3.10
CA PHE A 4 23.89 42.98 -2.59
C PHE A 4 24.52 41.66 -2.14
N GLY A 5 24.86 41.59 -0.86
CA GLY A 5 25.22 40.32 -0.23
C GLY A 5 23.98 39.40 -0.15
N LEU A 6 23.95 38.40 -1.01
CA LEU A 6 22.97 37.29 -0.91
C LEU A 6 23.37 36.44 0.30
N ILE A 7 22.70 36.67 1.43
CA ILE A 7 22.76 35.72 2.56
C ILE A 7 21.97 34.50 2.14
N ILE A 8 22.65 33.50 1.63
CA ILE A 8 22.10 32.12 1.55
C ILE A 8 22.12 31.63 2.98
N GLU A 9 21.00 31.75 3.68
CA GLU A 9 20.74 30.94 4.86
C GLU A 9 20.76 29.47 4.40
N THR A 10 21.88 28.80 4.63
CA THR A 10 21.93 27.35 4.65
C THR A 10 20.99 26.94 5.77
N ALA A 11 19.77 26.50 5.40
CA ALA A 11 18.85 25.85 6.31
C ALA A 11 19.64 24.74 7.01
N ASN A 12 19.93 24.93 8.28
CA ASN A 12 20.47 23.92 9.16
C ASN A 12 19.44 22.78 9.16
N MET A 13 19.70 21.73 8.39
CA MET A 13 18.95 20.48 8.51
C MET A 13 19.20 19.98 9.92
N SER A 14 18.31 20.30 10.86
CA SER A 14 18.35 19.80 12.21
C SER A 14 18.15 18.29 12.15
N SER A 15 19.22 17.53 12.13
CA SER A 15 19.17 16.08 12.13
C SER A 15 18.64 15.65 13.49
N TYR A 16 17.40 15.11 13.52
CA TYR A 16 16.86 14.47 14.70
C TYR A 16 17.81 13.40 15.21
N SER A 17 18.25 13.49 16.45
CA SER A 17 18.95 12.41 17.13
C SER A 17 18.00 11.23 17.39
N ILE A 18 18.57 10.03 17.55
CA ILE A 18 17.78 8.83 17.89
C ILE A 18 16.96 9.05 19.16
N LYS A 19 17.50 9.74 20.17
CA LYS A 19 16.76 10.05 21.40
C LYS A 19 15.56 10.96 21.17
N GLN A 20 15.70 11.97 20.32
CA GLN A 20 14.57 12.83 19.95
C GLN A 20 13.50 12.04 19.21
N ILE A 21 13.86 11.22 18.21
CA ILE A 21 12.92 10.35 17.51
C ILE A 21 12.20 9.40 18.50
N GLN A 22 12.93 8.81 19.43
CA GLN A 22 12.35 7.92 20.45
C GLN A 22 11.35 8.63 21.37
N SER A 23 11.57 9.91 21.69
CA SER A 23 10.66 10.67 22.54
C SER A 23 9.33 11.03 21.87
N LEU A 24 9.24 10.97 20.52
CA LEU A 24 8.03 11.28 19.77
C LEU A 24 6.95 10.19 19.84
N VAL A 25 7.31 8.97 20.24
CA VAL A 25 6.37 7.85 20.35
C VAL A 25 6.32 7.36 21.79
N GLN A 26 5.13 7.42 22.38
CA GLN A 26 4.84 6.92 23.72
C GLN A 26 3.86 5.74 23.65
N PRO A 27 3.67 4.96 24.72
CA PRO A 27 2.80 3.79 24.68
C PRO A 27 1.33 4.04 24.32
N ASP A 28 0.85 5.26 24.49
CA ASP A 28 -0.56 5.65 24.34
C ASP A 28 -0.77 6.92 23.50
N ARG A 29 0.29 7.49 22.94
CA ARG A 29 0.24 8.74 22.17
C ARG A 29 1.48 8.94 21.32
N VAL A 30 1.37 9.80 20.32
CA VAL A 30 2.48 10.22 19.45
C VAL A 30 2.54 11.73 19.36
N HIS A 31 3.74 12.28 19.19
CA HIS A 31 3.90 13.72 19.00
C HIS A 31 3.44 14.14 17.62
N ARG A 32 2.81 15.31 17.50
CA ARG A 32 2.27 15.84 16.24
C ARG A 32 3.31 16.00 15.14
N ASP A 33 4.58 16.29 15.48
CA ASP A 33 5.67 16.46 14.53
C ASP A 33 5.83 15.24 13.60
N ILE A 34 5.44 14.04 14.04
CA ILE A 34 5.44 12.83 13.19
C ILE A 34 4.60 13.03 11.92
N TYR A 35 3.60 13.92 11.95
CA TYR A 35 2.70 14.17 10.83
C TYR A 35 2.95 15.49 10.11
N GLU A 36 3.67 16.44 10.72
CA GLU A 36 3.79 17.78 10.16
C GLU A 36 5.23 18.25 9.89
N ASP A 37 6.25 17.62 10.50
CA ASP A 37 7.64 18.07 10.34
C ASP A 37 8.24 17.52 9.02
N PRO A 38 8.62 18.42 8.07
CA PRO A 38 9.24 18.00 6.81
C PRO A 38 10.57 17.24 6.99
N ALA A 39 11.36 17.56 8.03
CA ALA A 39 12.63 16.88 8.28
C ALA A 39 12.42 15.43 8.73
N LEU A 40 11.36 15.15 9.52
CA LEU A 40 10.96 13.78 9.84
C LEU A 40 10.45 13.05 8.60
N PHE A 41 9.69 13.72 7.72
CA PHE A 41 9.24 13.14 6.47
C PHE A 41 10.41 12.73 5.57
N ASP A 42 11.44 13.56 5.43
CA ASP A 42 12.64 13.23 4.65
C ASP A 42 13.35 12.00 5.24
N LEU A 43 13.45 11.92 6.57
CA LEU A 43 13.99 10.74 7.25
C LEU A 43 13.10 9.49 7.06
N GLU A 44 11.79 9.63 7.00
CA GLU A 44 10.87 8.53 6.68
C GLU A 44 11.14 7.97 5.27
N MET A 45 11.36 8.85 4.29
CA MET A 45 11.68 8.41 2.91
C MET A 45 12.99 7.61 2.87
N GLU A 46 14.01 8.02 3.64
CA GLU A 46 15.28 7.31 3.77
C GLU A 46 15.16 6.03 4.60
N ARG A 47 14.49 6.09 5.77
CA ARG A 47 14.59 5.05 6.79
C ARG A 47 13.40 4.11 6.83
N VAL A 48 12.18 4.59 6.60
CA VAL A 48 10.99 3.73 6.51
C VAL A 48 10.89 3.14 5.11
N PHE A 49 10.71 3.98 4.07
CA PHE A 49 10.55 3.50 2.70
C PHE A 49 11.84 2.96 2.09
N GLY A 50 13.00 3.48 2.48
CA GLY A 50 14.29 3.04 2.00
C GLY A 50 14.81 1.73 2.62
N ARG A 51 14.23 1.28 3.75
CA ARG A 51 14.71 0.09 4.48
C ARG A 51 13.65 -0.98 4.71
N SER A 52 12.36 -0.68 4.49
CA SER A 52 11.31 -1.69 4.52
C SER A 52 11.10 -2.30 3.13
N TRP A 53 10.40 -3.42 3.07
CA TRP A 53 9.85 -3.94 1.83
C TRP A 53 8.61 -3.13 1.45
N VAL A 54 8.58 -2.65 0.23
CA VAL A 54 7.53 -1.77 -0.31
C VAL A 54 6.88 -2.47 -1.50
N PHE A 55 5.55 -2.52 -1.53
CA PHE A 55 4.81 -3.03 -2.68
C PHE A 55 5.02 -2.12 -3.89
N VAL A 56 5.44 -2.71 -5.00
CA VAL A 56 5.74 -1.99 -6.25
C VAL A 56 4.84 -2.35 -7.42
N GLY A 57 4.10 -3.45 -7.32
CA GLY A 57 3.17 -3.87 -8.36
C GLY A 57 2.88 -5.37 -8.32
N HIS A 58 2.14 -5.84 -9.30
CA HIS A 58 1.80 -7.25 -9.48
C HIS A 58 2.29 -7.74 -10.84
N GLU A 59 2.76 -8.98 -10.92
CA GLU A 59 3.29 -9.56 -12.16
C GLU A 59 2.31 -9.53 -13.33
N SER A 60 1.00 -9.55 -13.07
CA SER A 60 -0.03 -9.40 -14.10
C SER A 60 -0.04 -8.03 -14.78
N GLN A 61 0.64 -7.03 -14.23
CA GLN A 61 0.81 -5.72 -14.87
C GLN A 61 1.96 -5.70 -15.89
N VAL A 62 2.80 -6.74 -15.85
CA VAL A 62 3.92 -6.94 -16.79
C VAL A 62 3.94 -8.39 -17.30
N PRO A 63 2.85 -8.87 -17.97
CA PRO A 63 2.70 -10.30 -18.29
C PRO A 63 3.65 -10.81 -19.37
N LYS A 64 4.17 -9.94 -20.25
CA LYS A 64 4.99 -10.32 -21.42
C LYS A 64 6.37 -9.70 -21.36
N PRO A 65 7.39 -10.33 -21.96
CA PRO A 65 8.69 -9.71 -22.16
C PRO A 65 8.57 -8.32 -22.80
N GLY A 66 9.29 -7.35 -22.24
CA GLY A 66 9.25 -5.95 -22.62
C GLY A 66 8.18 -5.13 -21.91
N ASP A 67 7.21 -5.75 -21.23
CA ASP A 67 6.22 -5.01 -20.45
C ASP A 67 6.90 -4.31 -19.27
N PHE A 68 6.44 -3.09 -18.99
CA PHE A 68 6.92 -2.30 -17.88
C PHE A 68 5.77 -1.57 -17.17
N PHE A 69 5.98 -1.31 -15.89
CA PHE A 69 5.08 -0.55 -15.02
C PHE A 69 5.89 0.39 -14.14
N CYS A 70 5.65 1.71 -14.26
CA CYS A 70 6.32 2.75 -13.49
C CYS A 70 5.64 2.97 -12.14
N THR A 71 6.44 2.97 -11.08
CA THR A 71 5.97 3.17 -9.71
C THR A 71 6.99 3.94 -8.87
N ARG A 72 6.85 3.93 -7.55
CA ARG A 72 7.77 4.60 -6.61
C ARG A 72 8.00 3.76 -5.37
N ILE A 73 9.18 3.92 -4.77
CA ILE A 73 9.48 3.49 -3.39
C ILE A 73 9.76 4.77 -2.60
N GLY A 74 8.81 5.18 -1.75
CA GLY A 74 8.81 6.54 -1.21
C GLY A 74 8.82 7.56 -2.34
N LEU A 75 9.81 8.44 -2.36
CA LEU A 75 10.00 9.43 -3.43
C LEU A 75 10.87 8.92 -4.60
N GLN A 76 11.46 7.73 -4.50
CA GLN A 76 12.33 7.18 -5.55
C GLN A 76 11.51 6.61 -6.70
N PRO A 77 11.61 7.13 -7.94
CA PRO A 77 10.94 6.55 -9.09
C PRO A 77 11.64 5.25 -9.51
N VAL A 78 10.85 4.19 -9.68
CA VAL A 78 11.31 2.88 -10.14
C VAL A 78 10.43 2.34 -11.26
N VAL A 79 10.97 1.38 -12.02
CA VAL A 79 10.25 0.66 -13.08
C VAL A 79 10.29 -0.82 -12.74
N MET A 80 9.12 -1.43 -12.59
CA MET A 80 8.96 -2.87 -12.60
C MET A 80 8.84 -3.32 -14.06
N THR A 81 9.60 -4.30 -14.47
CA THR A 81 9.67 -4.71 -15.89
C THR A 81 9.84 -6.21 -15.99
N ARG A 82 9.29 -6.82 -17.06
CA ARG A 82 9.58 -8.20 -17.43
C ARG A 82 10.61 -8.20 -18.58
N HIS A 83 11.79 -8.67 -18.25
CA HIS A 83 12.88 -8.75 -19.22
C HIS A 83 12.69 -9.94 -20.18
N SER A 84 13.47 -9.96 -21.26
CA SER A 84 13.45 -11.01 -22.30
C SER A 84 13.76 -12.41 -21.77
N ASP A 85 14.45 -12.52 -20.61
CA ASP A 85 14.69 -13.79 -19.91
C ASP A 85 13.47 -14.32 -19.11
N GLY A 86 12.34 -13.62 -19.20
CA GLY A 86 11.09 -13.94 -18.50
C GLY A 86 11.02 -13.51 -17.03
N LYS A 87 12.12 -12.98 -16.46
CA LYS A 87 12.15 -12.56 -15.06
C LYS A 87 11.67 -11.13 -14.88
N VAL A 88 11.11 -10.85 -13.71
CA VAL A 88 10.77 -9.50 -13.28
C VAL A 88 11.99 -8.84 -12.65
N TYR A 89 12.23 -7.60 -13.04
CA TYR A 89 13.25 -6.73 -12.47
C TYR A 89 12.60 -5.46 -11.91
N VAL A 90 13.23 -4.85 -10.93
CA VAL A 90 12.88 -3.52 -10.41
C VAL A 90 14.11 -2.64 -10.50
N VAL A 91 14.04 -1.62 -11.35
CA VAL A 91 15.18 -0.74 -11.66
C VAL A 91 14.84 0.71 -11.28
N TYR A 92 15.86 1.49 -10.92
CA TYR A 92 15.67 2.93 -10.72
C TYR A 92 15.31 3.60 -12.06
N ASN A 93 14.29 4.42 -12.10
CA ASN A 93 13.92 5.17 -13.29
C ASN A 93 14.79 6.43 -13.43
N ARG A 94 16.09 6.21 -13.66
CA ARG A 94 17.10 7.26 -13.69
C ARG A 94 18.24 6.91 -14.65
N CYS A 95 18.51 7.80 -15.58
CA CYS A 95 19.66 7.69 -16.48
C CYS A 95 20.97 7.81 -15.70
N ALA A 96 21.92 6.90 -15.95
CA ALA A 96 23.24 6.93 -15.31
C ALA A 96 24.08 8.14 -15.71
N HIS A 97 23.82 8.73 -16.91
CA HIS A 97 24.58 9.87 -17.40
C HIS A 97 24.34 11.15 -16.55
N ARG A 98 23.12 11.71 -16.59
CA ARG A 98 22.78 12.97 -15.89
C ARG A 98 21.50 12.90 -15.07
N GLY A 99 21.07 11.71 -14.68
CA GLY A 99 19.96 11.54 -13.74
C GLY A 99 18.55 11.80 -14.29
N VAL A 100 18.39 11.95 -15.61
CA VAL A 100 17.08 12.17 -16.22
C VAL A 100 16.20 10.93 -16.02
N LYS A 101 14.92 11.12 -15.71
CA LYS A 101 13.91 10.05 -15.69
C LYS A 101 13.78 9.47 -17.09
N VAL A 102 14.06 8.17 -17.24
CA VAL A 102 14.17 7.53 -18.57
C VAL A 102 12.80 7.16 -19.13
N VAL A 103 11.97 6.50 -18.32
CA VAL A 103 10.63 6.03 -18.72
C VAL A 103 9.58 7.00 -18.17
N ASN A 104 8.84 7.66 -19.06
CA ASN A 104 7.86 8.67 -18.69
C ASN A 104 6.43 8.12 -18.59
N GLU A 105 6.12 7.14 -19.42
CA GLU A 105 4.83 6.45 -19.47
C GLU A 105 4.59 5.65 -18.19
N GLU A 106 3.33 5.53 -17.78
CA GLU A 106 2.96 4.75 -16.57
C GLU A 106 3.16 3.25 -16.80
N CYS A 107 2.84 2.76 -17.97
CA CYS A 107 3.04 1.37 -18.40
C CYS A 107 3.16 1.27 -19.91
N GLY A 108 3.66 0.16 -20.39
CA GLY A 108 3.79 -0.09 -21.82
C GLY A 108 4.62 -1.36 -22.12
N ASN A 109 5.00 -1.50 -23.39
CA ASN A 109 5.88 -2.58 -23.85
C ASN A 109 6.98 -2.01 -24.72
N THR A 110 8.23 -2.32 -24.41
CA THR A 110 9.41 -1.93 -25.20
C THR A 110 10.52 -2.94 -25.06
N GLY A 111 11.34 -3.10 -26.09
CA GLY A 111 12.54 -3.92 -26.00
C GLY A 111 13.69 -3.24 -25.22
N ARG A 112 13.69 -1.91 -25.14
CA ARG A 112 14.76 -1.09 -24.54
C ARG A 112 14.23 0.24 -24.02
N PHE A 113 14.90 0.78 -23.02
CA PHE A 113 14.63 2.13 -22.48
C PHE A 113 15.67 3.12 -23.01
N MET A 114 15.24 4.11 -23.78
CA MET A 114 16.14 5.15 -24.33
C MET A 114 15.94 6.47 -23.58
N CYS A 115 17.02 7.02 -23.05
CA CYS A 115 17.00 8.33 -22.42
C CYS A 115 16.80 9.43 -23.49
N MET A 116 15.76 10.22 -23.34
CA MET A 116 15.38 11.26 -24.30
C MET A 116 16.38 12.41 -24.40
N TYR A 117 17.33 12.50 -23.43
CA TYR A 117 18.26 13.63 -23.36
C TYR A 117 19.49 13.46 -24.27
N HIS A 118 20.17 12.29 -24.15
CA HIS A 118 21.40 12.05 -24.94
C HIS A 118 21.42 10.65 -25.60
N GLY A 119 20.29 9.97 -25.69
CA GLY A 119 20.17 8.69 -26.39
C GLY A 119 20.83 7.49 -25.71
N TRP A 120 21.29 7.61 -24.45
CA TRP A 120 21.76 6.44 -23.73
C TRP A 120 20.63 5.43 -23.62
N THR A 121 20.92 4.18 -23.98
CA THR A 121 19.91 3.14 -24.08
C THR A 121 20.24 1.99 -23.14
N TYR A 122 19.20 1.45 -22.52
CA TYR A 122 19.30 0.41 -21.50
C TYR A 122 18.38 -0.76 -21.85
N ASP A 123 18.84 -1.97 -21.57
CA ASP A 123 17.97 -3.14 -21.58
C ASP A 123 16.90 -3.06 -20.49
N THR A 124 15.81 -3.82 -20.66
CA THR A 124 14.69 -3.78 -19.70
C THR A 124 15.05 -4.33 -18.32
N ASN A 125 16.19 -5.00 -18.14
CA ASN A 125 16.75 -5.37 -16.84
C ASN A 125 17.59 -4.26 -16.18
N GLY A 126 17.73 -3.10 -16.86
CA GLY A 126 18.47 -1.94 -16.40
C GLY A 126 19.92 -1.85 -16.83
N ASP A 127 20.48 -2.87 -17.50
CA ASP A 127 21.87 -2.86 -17.97
C ASP A 127 22.02 -1.84 -19.10
N LEU A 128 23.20 -1.18 -19.15
CA LEU A 128 23.54 -0.29 -20.26
C LEU A 128 23.73 -1.09 -21.55
N ASP A 129 23.04 -0.70 -22.62
CA ASP A 129 23.16 -1.31 -23.93
C ASP A 129 23.95 -0.44 -24.90
N PHE A 130 23.65 0.86 -24.96
CA PHE A 130 24.26 1.76 -25.95
C PHE A 130 24.55 3.15 -25.37
N VAL A 131 25.70 3.72 -25.78
CA VAL A 131 26.13 5.10 -25.51
C VAL A 131 26.29 5.84 -26.79
N THR A 132 25.72 7.01 -26.92
CA THR A 132 25.90 7.88 -28.10
C THR A 132 27.29 8.49 -28.07
N GLN A 133 28.04 8.37 -29.19
CA GLN A 133 29.41 8.89 -29.36
C GLN A 133 30.36 8.49 -28.20
N PRO A 134 30.57 7.18 -27.96
CA PRO A 134 31.38 6.70 -26.85
C PRO A 134 32.83 7.18 -26.92
N GLU A 135 33.34 7.47 -28.12
CA GLU A 135 34.68 8.01 -28.37
C GLU A 135 34.93 9.38 -27.70
N GLY A 136 33.90 10.07 -27.31
CA GLY A 136 34.00 11.32 -26.53
C GLY A 136 34.37 11.11 -25.06
N TYR A 137 34.41 9.88 -24.59
CA TYR A 137 34.79 9.53 -23.23
C TYR A 137 36.20 8.98 -23.15
N PRO A 138 37.01 9.33 -22.14
CA PRO A 138 38.46 9.03 -22.13
C PRO A 138 38.82 7.57 -22.33
N ASP A 139 38.07 6.67 -21.72
CA ASP A 139 38.41 5.24 -21.72
C ASP A 139 37.55 4.41 -22.69
N HIS A 140 36.56 4.97 -23.34
CA HIS A 140 35.58 4.33 -24.25
C HIS A 140 34.93 3.02 -23.71
N GLU A 141 35.27 2.61 -22.50
CA GLU A 141 34.82 1.40 -21.87
C GLU A 141 33.70 1.68 -20.86
N PHE A 142 32.56 1.08 -21.12
CA PHE A 142 31.39 1.18 -20.21
C PHE A 142 31.06 -0.19 -19.66
N ASP A 143 31.14 -0.30 -18.34
CA ASP A 143 30.59 -1.46 -17.64
C ASP A 143 29.05 -1.41 -17.70
N LYS A 144 28.45 -2.44 -18.27
CA LYS A 144 27.00 -2.49 -18.51
C LYS A 144 26.17 -2.37 -17.25
N VAL A 145 26.63 -2.97 -16.16
CA VAL A 145 25.89 -2.96 -14.88
C VAL A 145 26.18 -1.65 -14.13
N LYS A 146 27.43 -1.27 -14.03
CA LYS A 146 27.86 -0.07 -13.28
C LYS A 146 27.31 1.23 -13.87
N HIS A 147 27.18 1.31 -15.20
CA HIS A 147 26.66 2.46 -15.92
C HIS A 147 25.20 2.24 -16.38
N GLY A 148 24.52 1.22 -15.85
CA GLY A 148 23.10 0.96 -16.07
C GLY A 148 22.19 1.90 -15.30
N MET A 149 20.88 1.73 -15.45
CA MET A 149 19.86 2.44 -14.66
C MET A 149 19.95 2.10 -13.16
N GLY A 150 20.63 1.01 -12.81
CA GLY A 150 20.72 0.47 -11.46
C GLY A 150 19.47 -0.35 -11.10
N ARG A 151 19.71 -1.47 -10.44
CA ARG A 151 18.63 -2.29 -9.85
C ARG A 151 18.46 -1.90 -8.39
N VAL A 152 17.25 -1.99 -7.88
CA VAL A 152 17.04 -1.88 -6.42
C VAL A 152 17.78 -3.02 -5.72
N ALA A 153 18.13 -2.83 -4.45
CA ALA A 153 19.01 -3.79 -3.76
C ALA A 153 18.40 -5.19 -3.60
N GLN A 154 17.08 -5.25 -3.37
CA GLN A 154 16.35 -6.51 -3.23
C GLN A 154 14.92 -6.37 -3.80
N TRP A 155 14.42 -7.41 -4.43
CA TRP A 155 13.01 -7.55 -4.81
C TRP A 155 12.62 -9.02 -4.82
N GLY A 156 11.32 -9.27 -4.68
CA GLY A 156 10.77 -10.62 -4.71
C GLY A 156 9.27 -10.59 -4.99
N SER A 157 8.73 -11.76 -5.32
CA SER A 157 7.31 -11.94 -5.63
C SER A 157 6.72 -13.06 -4.78
N HIS A 158 5.48 -12.87 -4.34
CA HIS A 158 4.66 -13.89 -3.69
C HIS A 158 3.26 -13.87 -4.31
N HIS A 159 2.89 -14.95 -4.98
CA HIS A 159 1.67 -15.03 -5.81
C HIS A 159 1.49 -13.86 -6.79
N GLY A 160 2.59 -13.38 -7.36
CA GLY A 160 2.57 -12.24 -8.28
C GLY A 160 2.62 -10.86 -7.61
N PHE A 161 2.45 -10.75 -6.30
CA PHE A 161 2.63 -9.49 -5.55
C PHE A 161 4.12 -9.21 -5.40
N VAL A 162 4.59 -8.15 -6.06
CA VAL A 162 6.00 -7.79 -6.10
C VAL A 162 6.31 -6.73 -5.04
N PHE A 163 7.28 -7.05 -4.19
CA PHE A 163 7.81 -6.14 -3.19
C PHE A 163 9.29 -5.88 -3.46
N ALA A 164 9.76 -4.70 -3.13
CA ALA A 164 11.14 -4.29 -3.32
C ALA A 164 11.67 -3.54 -2.08
N ASN A 165 12.99 -3.59 -1.89
CA ASN A 165 13.68 -2.92 -0.81
C ASN A 165 14.94 -2.22 -1.35
N LEU A 166 15.17 -0.98 -0.93
CA LEU A 166 16.34 -0.21 -1.36
C LEU A 166 17.60 -0.55 -0.55
N SER A 167 17.44 -1.24 0.59
CA SER A 167 18.56 -1.65 1.45
C SER A 167 19.00 -3.07 1.14
N SER A 168 20.30 -3.26 0.93
CA SER A 168 20.91 -4.60 0.85
C SER A 168 21.02 -5.32 2.20
N ARG A 169 20.80 -4.60 3.31
CA ARG A 169 20.89 -5.13 4.69
C ARG A 169 19.56 -5.62 5.24
N ALA A 170 18.45 -5.44 4.51
CA ALA A 170 17.14 -5.91 4.95
C ALA A 170 17.10 -7.44 5.01
N GLY A 171 16.35 -7.97 5.97
CA GLY A 171 15.99 -9.40 6.03
C GLY A 171 15.19 -9.85 4.81
N GLY A 172 15.00 -11.15 4.66
CA GLY A 172 14.25 -11.74 3.55
C GLY A 172 12.79 -11.26 3.48
N MET A 173 12.26 -11.13 2.26
CA MET A 173 10.85 -10.74 2.04
C MET A 173 9.87 -11.68 2.75
N LYS A 174 10.14 -12.98 2.75
CA LYS A 174 9.27 -13.97 3.39
C LYS A 174 9.19 -13.77 4.91
N ASP A 175 10.32 -13.48 5.55
CA ASP A 175 10.38 -13.24 6.99
C ASP A 175 9.69 -11.91 7.33
N TRP A 176 9.82 -10.91 6.45
CA TRP A 176 9.14 -9.63 6.60
C TRP A 176 7.63 -9.78 6.46
N LEU A 177 7.13 -10.54 5.48
CA LEU A 177 5.71 -10.83 5.30
C LEU A 177 5.11 -11.55 6.52
N GLY A 178 5.85 -12.50 7.10
CA GLY A 178 5.38 -13.30 8.24
C GLY A 178 3.99 -13.89 7.98
N GLU A 179 3.07 -13.78 8.95
CA GLU A 179 1.68 -14.26 8.84
C GLU A 179 0.86 -13.57 7.73
N ASN A 180 1.33 -12.45 7.16
CA ASN A 180 0.66 -11.83 6.00
C ASN A 180 0.91 -12.57 4.69
N ALA A 181 1.92 -13.46 4.62
CA ALA A 181 2.10 -14.35 3.49
C ALA A 181 0.89 -15.29 3.33
N ASP A 182 0.39 -15.84 4.44
CA ASP A 182 -0.79 -16.71 4.46
C ASP A 182 -2.03 -16.02 3.89
N PHE A 183 -2.15 -14.70 4.05
CA PHE A 183 -3.24 -13.94 3.44
C PHE A 183 -3.13 -13.89 1.91
N LEU A 184 -1.94 -13.71 1.38
CA LEU A 184 -1.73 -13.74 -0.08
C LEU A 184 -1.95 -15.15 -0.64
N ASP A 185 -1.63 -16.19 0.13
CA ASP A 185 -1.95 -17.59 -0.19
C ASP A 185 -3.48 -17.80 -0.23
N ASP A 186 -4.22 -17.29 0.78
CA ASP A 186 -5.69 -17.35 0.84
C ASP A 186 -6.34 -16.62 -0.35
N VAL A 187 -5.79 -15.48 -0.76
CA VAL A 187 -6.24 -14.72 -1.94
C VAL A 187 -6.01 -15.52 -3.22
N ALA A 188 -4.84 -16.10 -3.40
CA ALA A 188 -4.52 -16.91 -4.58
C ALA A 188 -5.38 -18.16 -4.67
N ILE A 189 -5.57 -18.89 -3.56
CA ILE A 189 -6.38 -20.11 -3.52
C ILE A 189 -7.87 -19.83 -3.75
N SER A 190 -8.35 -18.63 -3.42
CA SER A 190 -9.73 -18.22 -3.68
C SER A 190 -10.04 -18.01 -5.16
N ALA A 191 -9.03 -17.92 -6.01
CA ALA A 191 -9.19 -17.86 -7.46
C ALA A 191 -9.31 -19.29 -8.05
N PRO A 192 -10.36 -19.61 -8.83
CA PRO A 192 -10.49 -20.92 -9.46
C PRO A 192 -9.27 -21.32 -10.31
N ALA A 193 -8.60 -20.36 -10.97
CA ALA A 193 -7.34 -20.61 -11.68
C ALA A 193 -6.11 -20.69 -10.74
N GLY A 194 -6.22 -20.31 -9.47
CA GLY A 194 -5.11 -20.26 -8.51
C GLY A 194 -4.25 -18.99 -8.58
N GLU A 195 -4.70 -18.02 -9.34
CA GLU A 195 -4.00 -16.77 -9.59
C GLU A 195 -4.98 -15.60 -9.58
N VAL A 196 -4.49 -14.43 -9.20
CA VAL A 196 -5.23 -13.18 -9.32
C VAL A 196 -4.63 -12.30 -10.42
N GLU A 197 -5.39 -11.30 -10.84
CA GLU A 197 -4.98 -10.34 -11.85
C GLU A 197 -5.38 -8.92 -11.41
N ILE A 198 -4.44 -7.98 -11.51
CA ILE A 198 -4.74 -6.55 -11.36
C ILE A 198 -5.17 -6.02 -12.73
N THR A 199 -6.45 -5.68 -12.84
CA THR A 199 -7.10 -5.24 -14.08
C THR A 199 -8.32 -4.37 -13.76
N GLY A 200 -8.98 -3.81 -14.77
CA GLY A 200 -10.21 -3.02 -14.60
C GLY A 200 -9.97 -1.54 -14.28
N GLY A 201 -8.74 -1.06 -14.43
CA GLY A 201 -8.36 0.34 -14.22
C GLY A 201 -7.84 0.64 -12.83
N VAL A 202 -7.71 1.92 -12.51
CA VAL A 202 -7.21 2.43 -11.24
C VAL A 202 -7.99 3.65 -10.80
N HIS A 203 -8.44 3.70 -9.55
CA HIS A 203 -8.85 4.94 -8.93
C HIS A 203 -7.63 5.64 -8.38
N ARG A 204 -7.47 6.92 -8.69
CA ARG A 204 -6.37 7.74 -8.24
C ARG A 204 -6.91 9.03 -7.63
N TYR A 205 -6.48 9.36 -6.44
CA TYR A 205 -6.79 10.64 -5.81
C TYR A 205 -5.65 11.12 -4.93
N LEU A 206 -5.63 12.43 -4.70
CA LEU A 206 -4.72 13.09 -3.77
C LEU A 206 -5.53 13.58 -2.58
N TYR A 207 -4.93 13.55 -1.40
CA TYR A 207 -5.47 14.27 -0.25
C TYR A 207 -4.39 15.11 0.44
N HIS A 208 -4.84 16.17 1.08
CA HIS A 208 -4.01 17.04 1.90
C HIS A 208 -3.90 16.43 3.30
N GLY A 209 -2.87 15.67 3.51
CA GLY A 209 -2.60 14.98 4.77
C GLY A 209 -1.44 14.02 4.67
N ASN A 210 -0.89 13.69 5.84
CA ASN A 210 0.23 12.79 5.97
C ASN A 210 -0.16 11.34 5.62
N TRP A 211 0.76 10.60 5.01
CA TRP A 211 0.53 9.23 4.54
C TRP A 211 0.11 8.25 5.65
N LYS A 212 0.53 8.48 6.89
CA LYS A 212 0.18 7.66 8.05
C LYS A 212 -1.31 7.67 8.36
N MET A 213 -2.02 8.78 8.09
CA MET A 213 -3.46 8.90 8.31
C MET A 213 -4.25 7.83 7.54
N GLN A 214 -3.85 7.55 6.28
CA GLN A 214 -4.51 6.49 5.50
C GLN A 214 -4.22 5.09 6.06
N VAL A 215 -3.00 4.84 6.53
CA VAL A 215 -2.63 3.54 7.12
C VAL A 215 -3.43 3.30 8.41
N GLU A 216 -3.57 4.33 9.23
CA GLU A 216 -4.31 4.29 10.50
C GLU A 216 -5.81 4.13 10.28
N ASN A 217 -6.40 4.89 9.35
CA ASN A 217 -7.82 4.83 9.03
C ASN A 217 -8.26 3.42 8.59
N LEU A 218 -7.43 2.72 7.81
CA LEU A 218 -7.77 1.39 7.28
C LEU A 218 -7.95 0.31 8.36
N ILE A 219 -7.44 0.54 9.56
CA ILE A 219 -7.55 -0.38 10.70
C ILE A 219 -8.30 0.22 11.88
N ASP A 220 -8.94 1.37 11.67
CA ASP A 220 -9.78 2.02 12.66
C ASP A 220 -11.25 1.64 12.46
N MET A 221 -11.80 0.80 13.33
CA MET A 221 -13.23 0.51 13.36
C MET A 221 -14.00 1.43 14.33
N TYR A 222 -13.34 2.44 14.88
CA TYR A 222 -14.00 3.42 15.76
C TYR A 222 -14.64 4.56 14.96
N HIS A 223 -13.98 5.06 13.90
CA HIS A 223 -14.46 6.19 13.10
C HIS A 223 -15.70 5.89 12.24
N PRO A 224 -15.95 4.66 11.67
CA PRO A 224 -16.96 4.50 10.64
C PRO A 224 -18.37 4.87 11.09
N ALA A 225 -18.67 4.68 12.37
CA ALA A 225 -19.99 5.00 12.94
C ALA A 225 -20.32 6.51 12.91
N TYR A 226 -19.30 7.36 12.85
CA TYR A 226 -19.42 8.81 12.83
C TYR A 226 -19.06 9.43 11.49
N SER A 227 -17.88 9.13 10.96
CA SER A 227 -17.41 9.70 9.69
C SER A 227 -18.34 9.35 8.53
N HIS A 228 -18.86 8.12 8.49
CA HIS A 228 -19.72 7.64 7.43
C HIS A 228 -21.22 7.66 7.78
N GLU A 229 -21.64 8.48 8.73
CA GLU A 229 -23.04 8.58 9.12
C GLU A 229 -23.94 8.96 7.94
N SER A 230 -23.50 9.89 7.09
CA SER A 230 -24.26 10.36 5.92
C SER A 230 -24.53 9.24 4.91
N SER A 231 -23.54 8.39 4.67
CA SER A 231 -23.63 7.25 3.74
C SER A 231 -24.42 6.08 4.35
N SER A 232 -24.35 5.90 5.68
CA SER A 232 -25.05 4.82 6.39
C SER A 232 -26.53 5.13 6.65
N ALA A 233 -26.87 6.34 7.09
CA ALA A 233 -28.23 6.70 7.47
C ALA A 233 -29.18 6.86 6.28
N LYS A 234 -28.67 7.31 5.14
CA LYS A 234 -29.50 7.60 3.93
C LYS A 234 -29.15 6.73 2.73
N GLY A 235 -27.97 6.15 2.68
CA GLY A 235 -27.43 5.40 1.54
C GLY A 235 -27.45 3.88 1.69
N GLY A 236 -27.63 3.35 2.89
CA GLY A 236 -27.64 1.89 3.12
C GLY A 236 -28.66 1.13 2.27
N GLN A 237 -29.73 1.80 1.88
CA GLN A 237 -30.73 1.24 0.94
C GLN A 237 -30.26 1.32 -0.53
N GLN A 238 -29.31 2.18 -0.87
CA GLN A 238 -28.84 2.35 -2.25
C GLN A 238 -27.71 1.37 -2.65
N PHE A 239 -27.07 0.76 -1.67
CA PHE A 239 -25.99 -0.22 -1.89
C PHE A 239 -26.50 -1.67 -1.98
N THR A 240 -27.79 -1.88 -2.25
CA THR A 240 -28.35 -3.22 -2.45
C THR A 240 -27.76 -3.86 -3.73
N ARG A 241 -27.29 -5.10 -3.59
CA ARG A 241 -26.85 -5.91 -4.72
C ARG A 241 -27.99 -6.16 -5.70
N ARG A 242 -27.65 -6.29 -6.97
CA ARG A 242 -28.53 -6.80 -8.02
C ARG A 242 -29.05 -8.19 -7.59
N GLY A 243 -30.36 -8.33 -7.40
CA GLY A 243 -30.96 -9.60 -6.98
C GLY A 243 -31.78 -9.56 -5.68
N GLY A 244 -31.99 -8.39 -5.11
CA GLY A 244 -32.89 -8.23 -3.94
C GLY A 244 -32.27 -8.63 -2.60
N ASP A 245 -31.03 -9.03 -2.58
CA ASP A 245 -30.33 -9.26 -1.31
C ASP A 245 -30.06 -7.94 -0.59
N LYS A 246 -30.47 -7.85 0.66
CA LYS A 246 -30.16 -6.76 1.60
C LYS A 246 -28.68 -6.74 2.01
N GLY A 247 -27.80 -7.01 1.07
CA GLY A 247 -26.34 -6.99 1.21
C GLY A 247 -25.80 -5.58 1.06
N GLY A 248 -26.38 -4.61 1.75
CA GLY A 248 -25.73 -3.34 2.04
C GLY A 248 -24.52 -3.60 2.92
N ILE A 249 -23.63 -2.63 3.01
CA ILE A 249 -22.55 -2.64 3.99
C ILE A 249 -23.24 -2.58 5.36
N GLN A 250 -23.57 -3.73 5.93
CA GLN A 250 -24.32 -3.86 7.19
C GLN A 250 -23.66 -3.14 8.38
N PHE A 251 -22.37 -2.80 8.22
CA PHE A 251 -21.58 -2.05 9.19
C PHE A 251 -22.14 -0.66 9.49
N PHE A 252 -22.81 -0.06 8.51
CA PHE A 252 -23.26 1.32 8.58
C PHE A 252 -24.76 1.44 8.85
N GLU A 253 -25.49 0.35 9.03
CA GLU A 253 -26.95 0.37 9.18
C GLU A 253 -27.47 1.06 10.46
N LYS A 254 -26.60 1.34 11.45
CA LYS A 254 -27.04 1.99 12.68
C LYS A 254 -25.98 2.93 13.25
N PRO A 255 -26.12 4.23 13.06
CA PRO A 255 -25.29 5.24 13.73
C PRO A 255 -25.23 4.99 15.24
N GLY A 256 -24.05 5.12 15.84
CA GLY A 256 -23.83 4.94 17.28
C GLY A 256 -23.54 3.50 17.74
N ARG A 257 -23.35 2.55 16.83
CA ARG A 257 -23.00 1.16 17.17
C ARG A 257 -21.50 0.87 17.18
N VAL A 258 -20.69 1.77 17.69
CA VAL A 258 -19.27 1.50 17.93
C VAL A 258 -19.05 0.16 18.64
N LYS A 259 -19.90 -0.18 19.62
CA LYS A 259 -19.81 -1.44 20.36
C LYS A 259 -19.95 -2.69 19.50
N SER A 260 -20.72 -2.64 18.41
CA SER A 260 -20.83 -3.79 17.50
C SER A 260 -19.54 -4.06 16.72
N MET A 261 -18.69 -3.04 16.55
CA MET A 261 -17.39 -3.16 15.91
C MET A 261 -16.32 -3.80 16.82
N ASP A 262 -16.56 -3.88 18.12
CA ASP A 262 -15.66 -4.59 19.04
C ASP A 262 -15.57 -6.09 18.73
N GLY A 263 -16.60 -6.67 18.12
CA GLY A 263 -16.59 -8.06 17.64
C GLY A 263 -15.61 -8.34 16.51
N LEU A 264 -15.19 -7.29 15.79
CA LEU A 264 -14.11 -7.39 14.83
C LEU A 264 -12.79 -7.48 15.58
N GLY A 265 -12.00 -8.50 15.30
CA GLY A 265 -10.66 -8.61 15.90
C GLY A 265 -9.66 -7.74 15.16
N THR A 266 -8.89 -6.92 15.87
CA THR A 266 -7.68 -6.28 15.34
C THR A 266 -6.46 -7.14 15.70
N HIS A 267 -5.66 -7.49 14.72
CA HIS A 267 -4.46 -8.30 14.87
C HIS A 267 -3.24 -7.47 14.46
N ALA A 268 -2.45 -7.07 15.45
CA ALA A 268 -1.17 -6.39 15.24
C ALA A 268 -0.06 -7.44 15.11
N LEU A 269 0.72 -7.36 14.03
CA LEU A 269 1.78 -8.30 13.69
C LEU A 269 3.15 -7.62 13.73
N PRO A 270 4.27 -8.39 13.75
CA PRO A 270 5.59 -7.82 13.57
C PRO A 270 5.70 -6.96 12.30
N ASN A 271 6.73 -6.10 12.26
CA ASN A 271 7.05 -5.19 11.13
C ASN A 271 5.95 -4.16 10.80
N GLY A 272 5.00 -3.93 11.71
CA GLY A 272 3.90 -2.98 11.51
C GLY A 272 2.74 -3.54 10.69
N HIS A 273 2.76 -4.80 10.32
CA HIS A 273 1.62 -5.41 9.66
C HIS A 273 0.42 -5.49 10.59
N THR A 274 -0.77 -5.39 10.03
CA THR A 274 -2.00 -5.43 10.82
C THR A 274 -3.13 -5.96 9.95
N TRP A 275 -4.06 -6.71 10.53
CA TRP A 275 -5.30 -7.05 9.85
C TRP A 275 -6.49 -7.03 10.80
N GLN A 276 -7.64 -6.87 10.24
CA GLN A 276 -8.92 -6.94 10.94
C GLN A 276 -9.76 -8.06 10.36
N GLY A 277 -10.53 -8.72 11.22
CA GLY A 277 -11.34 -9.86 10.82
C GLY A 277 -12.54 -10.06 11.72
N GLY A 278 -13.20 -11.22 11.57
CA GLY A 278 -14.38 -11.57 12.38
C GLY A 278 -15.70 -11.08 11.81
N LEU A 279 -15.71 -10.69 10.51
CA LEU A 279 -16.95 -10.41 9.81
C LEU A 279 -17.77 -11.68 9.62
N PRO A 280 -19.10 -11.62 9.82
CA PRO A 280 -19.96 -12.75 9.49
C PRO A 280 -19.89 -13.03 7.96
N PRO A 281 -20.02 -14.29 7.53
CA PRO A 281 -20.13 -14.63 6.12
C PRO A 281 -21.26 -13.84 5.47
N VAL A 282 -20.99 -13.30 4.29
CA VAL A 282 -22.03 -12.65 3.47
C VAL A 282 -22.72 -13.74 2.66
N GLU A 283 -23.98 -13.97 2.93
CA GLU A 283 -24.80 -14.88 2.09
C GLU A 283 -24.94 -14.26 0.69
N ASN A 284 -24.59 -15.04 -0.31
CA ASN A 284 -24.73 -14.65 -1.71
C ASN A 284 -25.32 -15.82 -2.49
N ASN A 285 -26.59 -15.67 -2.88
CA ASN A 285 -27.38 -16.68 -3.58
C ASN A 285 -27.50 -16.41 -5.10
N SER A 286 -26.62 -15.58 -5.68
CA SER A 286 -26.61 -15.32 -7.12
C SER A 286 -26.16 -16.57 -7.90
N ASP A 287 -26.56 -16.67 -9.16
CA ASP A 287 -26.14 -17.76 -10.05
C ASP A 287 -24.63 -17.78 -10.24
N ASP A 288 -24.02 -16.61 -10.39
CA ASP A 288 -22.58 -16.45 -10.55
C ASP A 288 -21.82 -16.92 -9.30
N HIS A 289 -22.35 -16.63 -8.10
CA HIS A 289 -21.75 -17.13 -6.87
C HIS A 289 -21.86 -18.64 -6.74
N ARG A 290 -23.02 -19.24 -7.10
CA ARG A 290 -23.18 -20.70 -7.13
C ARG A 290 -22.21 -21.35 -8.11
N GLU A 291 -21.99 -20.75 -9.28
CA GLU A 291 -21.01 -21.24 -10.24
C GLU A 291 -19.58 -21.12 -9.69
N TYR A 292 -19.24 -20.00 -9.07
CA TYR A 292 -17.94 -19.83 -8.40
C TYR A 292 -17.69 -20.91 -7.35
N VAL A 293 -18.67 -21.21 -6.50
CA VAL A 293 -18.57 -22.27 -5.49
C VAL A 293 -18.31 -23.63 -6.16
N ARG A 294 -19.05 -23.97 -7.23
CA ARG A 294 -18.83 -25.21 -7.99
C ARG A 294 -17.43 -25.32 -8.57
N LEU A 295 -16.89 -24.22 -9.08
CA LEU A 295 -15.52 -24.19 -9.61
C LEU A 295 -14.48 -24.44 -8.51
N LEU A 296 -14.67 -23.85 -7.33
CA LEU A 296 -13.81 -24.11 -6.17
C LEU A 296 -13.95 -25.54 -5.65
N GLU A 297 -15.16 -26.08 -5.54
CA GLU A 297 -15.41 -27.47 -5.11
C GLU A 297 -14.77 -28.47 -6.06
N LYS A 298 -14.86 -28.24 -7.37
CA LYS A 298 -14.20 -29.07 -8.38
C LYS A 298 -12.68 -29.08 -8.19
N LYS A 299 -12.09 -27.99 -7.75
CA LYS A 299 -10.62 -27.85 -7.60
C LYS A 299 -10.14 -28.32 -6.24
N HIS A 300 -10.83 -27.98 -5.18
CA HIS A 300 -10.36 -28.12 -3.79
C HIS A 300 -11.17 -29.11 -2.95
N GLY A 301 -12.32 -29.57 -3.45
CA GLY A 301 -13.30 -30.36 -2.69
C GLY A 301 -14.19 -29.49 -1.79
N PRO A 302 -15.34 -30.03 -1.32
CA PRO A 302 -16.35 -29.24 -0.61
C PRO A 302 -15.87 -28.71 0.74
N GLU A 303 -15.12 -29.45 1.53
CA GLU A 303 -14.68 -29.02 2.87
C GLU A 303 -13.67 -27.86 2.76
N LYS A 304 -12.68 -27.97 1.88
CA LYS A 304 -11.71 -26.89 1.67
C LYS A 304 -12.36 -25.66 1.07
N THR A 305 -13.36 -25.83 0.21
CA THR A 305 -14.13 -24.70 -0.36
C THR A 305 -14.87 -23.94 0.72
N LYS A 306 -15.48 -24.61 1.70
CA LYS A 306 -16.09 -23.92 2.85
C LYS A 306 -15.09 -23.04 3.59
N ASP A 307 -13.88 -23.55 3.84
CA ASP A 307 -12.82 -22.76 4.49
C ASP A 307 -12.41 -21.53 3.67
N ILE A 308 -12.30 -21.69 2.34
CA ILE A 308 -11.96 -20.60 1.41
C ILE A 308 -13.05 -19.51 1.40
N LEU A 309 -14.32 -19.92 1.47
CA LEU A 309 -15.46 -18.99 1.46
C LEU A 309 -15.62 -18.21 2.76
N ILE A 310 -15.06 -18.73 3.87
CA ILE A 310 -15.02 -18.00 5.14
C ILE A 310 -13.94 -16.92 5.06
N LYS A 311 -14.36 -15.69 4.74
CA LYS A 311 -13.45 -14.54 4.68
C LYS A 311 -13.00 -14.15 6.08
N LYS A 312 -11.77 -14.51 6.44
CA LYS A 312 -11.23 -14.35 7.80
C LYS A 312 -10.75 -12.94 8.07
N ARG A 313 -10.29 -12.24 7.02
CA ARG A 313 -9.65 -10.92 7.11
C ARG A 313 -10.43 -9.91 6.28
N HIS A 314 -10.64 -8.72 6.83
CA HIS A 314 -11.35 -7.63 6.15
C HIS A 314 -10.37 -6.66 5.51
N ASN A 315 -9.59 -5.96 6.34
CA ASN A 315 -8.51 -5.08 5.90
C ASN A 315 -7.18 -5.68 6.34
N VAL A 316 -6.24 -5.79 5.43
CA VAL A 316 -4.89 -6.30 5.70
C VAL A 316 -3.88 -5.25 5.27
N ILE A 317 -3.04 -4.82 6.20
CA ILE A 317 -1.99 -3.83 5.97
C ILE A 317 -0.65 -4.54 5.83
N PHE A 318 0.02 -4.29 4.73
CA PHE A 318 1.43 -4.57 4.49
C PHE A 318 2.18 -3.25 4.66
N TYR A 319 2.63 -3.00 5.89
CA TYR A 319 3.27 -1.74 6.23
C TYR A 319 4.58 -1.56 5.43
N PRO A 320 4.89 -0.37 4.82
CA PRO A 320 4.19 0.88 5.05
C PRO A 320 3.13 1.27 4.01
N ASN A 321 3.08 0.64 2.81
CA ASN A 321 2.45 1.28 1.67
C ASN A 321 1.33 0.51 0.98
N MET A 322 1.02 -0.70 1.43
CA MET A 322 -0.03 -1.50 0.79
C MET A 322 -1.10 -1.90 1.79
N ALA A 323 -2.34 -1.78 1.38
CA ALA A 323 -3.46 -2.43 2.04
C ALA A 323 -4.25 -3.27 1.03
N MET A 324 -4.87 -4.33 1.51
CA MET A 324 -5.77 -5.14 0.70
C MET A 324 -7.05 -5.43 1.47
N GLN A 325 -8.17 -5.35 0.77
CA GLN A 325 -9.48 -5.71 1.31
C GLN A 325 -9.95 -7.01 0.67
N GLU A 326 -10.43 -7.96 1.47
CA GLU A 326 -10.83 -9.29 0.98
C GLU A 326 -12.28 -9.35 0.50
N LEU A 327 -13.20 -8.60 1.14
CA LEU A 327 -14.63 -8.64 0.82
C LEU A 327 -14.97 -8.04 -0.54
N ASN A 328 -14.24 -7.01 -0.93
CA ASN A 328 -14.31 -6.39 -2.24
C ASN A 328 -12.88 -6.30 -2.78
N PRO A 329 -12.34 -7.39 -3.35
CA PRO A 329 -10.90 -7.54 -3.54
C PRO A 329 -10.27 -6.38 -4.29
N HIS A 330 -9.52 -5.56 -3.58
CA HIS A 330 -8.73 -4.47 -4.16
C HIS A 330 -7.47 -4.22 -3.34
N ILE A 331 -6.46 -3.70 -4.02
CA ILE A 331 -5.23 -3.21 -3.41
C ILE A 331 -5.31 -1.70 -3.33
N ARG A 332 -4.95 -1.15 -2.18
CA ARG A 332 -4.72 0.27 -1.98
C ARG A 332 -3.23 0.51 -1.80
N VAL A 333 -2.65 1.34 -2.66
CA VAL A 333 -1.24 1.73 -2.59
C VAL A 333 -1.17 3.16 -2.08
N ILE A 334 -0.40 3.37 -1.02
CA ILE A 334 -0.20 4.66 -0.36
C ILE A 334 1.14 5.22 -0.83
N ARG A 335 1.13 6.39 -1.44
CA ARG A 335 2.30 7.07 -1.98
C ARG A 335 2.47 8.44 -1.33
N PRO A 336 3.39 8.59 -0.37
CA PRO A 336 3.73 9.90 0.18
C PRO A 336 4.34 10.79 -0.93
N LEU A 337 3.90 12.05 -1.01
CA LEU A 337 4.44 13.04 -1.94
C LEU A 337 5.11 14.19 -1.22
N ALA A 338 4.59 14.56 -0.05
CA ALA A 338 5.12 15.55 0.88
C ALA A 338 4.61 15.20 2.28
N VAL A 339 5.08 15.91 3.29
CA VAL A 339 4.66 15.68 4.68
C VAL A 339 3.15 15.77 4.86
N ASP A 340 2.49 16.66 4.07
CA ASP A 340 1.08 16.98 4.10
C ASP A 340 0.33 16.61 2.81
N ARG A 341 0.90 15.75 1.97
CA ARG A 341 0.29 15.38 0.68
C ARG A 341 0.57 13.94 0.31
N THR A 342 -0.51 13.20 0.10
CA THR A 342 -0.46 11.76 -0.20
C THR A 342 -1.31 11.43 -1.42
N GLU A 343 -0.77 10.59 -2.31
CA GLU A 343 -1.49 9.98 -3.44
C GLU A 343 -1.92 8.57 -3.07
N ILE A 344 -3.17 8.24 -3.39
CA ILE A 344 -3.72 6.89 -3.24
C ILE A 344 -4.07 6.31 -4.60
N LEU A 345 -3.67 5.06 -4.79
CA LEU A 345 -4.04 4.25 -5.95
C LEU A 345 -4.84 3.04 -5.48
N ILE A 346 -6.01 2.82 -6.08
CA ILE A 346 -6.84 1.66 -5.77
C ILE A 346 -6.98 0.81 -7.02
N TYR A 347 -6.46 -0.42 -6.95
CA TYR A 347 -6.47 -1.39 -8.02
C TYR A 347 -7.45 -2.52 -7.70
N PRO A 348 -8.46 -2.77 -8.54
CA PRO A 348 -9.29 -3.96 -8.43
C PRO A 348 -8.44 -5.23 -8.61
N VAL A 349 -8.77 -6.27 -7.85
CA VAL A 349 -8.13 -7.58 -7.95
C VAL A 349 -9.16 -8.59 -8.46
N LYS A 350 -8.93 -9.10 -9.66
CA LYS A 350 -9.78 -10.11 -10.30
C LYS A 350 -9.32 -11.51 -9.91
N LEU A 351 -10.24 -12.35 -9.46
CA LEU A 351 -10.00 -13.77 -9.24
C LEU A 351 -10.04 -14.49 -10.59
N LYS A 352 -8.90 -14.94 -11.10
CA LYS A 352 -8.83 -15.62 -12.41
C LYS A 352 -9.64 -16.91 -12.39
N GLY A 353 -10.45 -17.09 -13.42
CA GLY A 353 -11.33 -18.26 -13.56
C GLY A 353 -12.67 -18.16 -12.82
N ALA A 354 -12.91 -17.10 -12.03
CA ALA A 354 -14.23 -16.82 -11.48
C ALA A 354 -15.16 -16.24 -12.56
N PRO A 355 -16.49 -16.37 -12.41
CA PRO A 355 -17.46 -15.78 -13.34
C PRO A 355 -17.23 -14.28 -13.54
N GLU A 356 -17.26 -13.83 -14.79
CA GLU A 356 -16.95 -12.44 -15.16
C GLU A 356 -17.92 -11.42 -14.51
N GLN A 357 -19.17 -11.82 -14.30
CA GLN A 357 -20.15 -10.97 -13.64
C GLN A 357 -19.77 -10.63 -12.20
N MET A 358 -19.14 -11.54 -11.48
CA MET A 358 -18.64 -11.27 -10.12
C MET A 358 -17.62 -10.12 -10.12
N PHE A 359 -16.72 -10.08 -11.11
CA PHE A 359 -15.76 -8.99 -11.24
C PHE A 359 -16.43 -7.67 -11.63
N ARG A 360 -17.44 -7.70 -12.51
CA ARG A 360 -18.24 -6.50 -12.86
C ARG A 360 -18.96 -5.93 -11.64
N ASP A 361 -19.58 -6.79 -10.84
CA ASP A 361 -20.26 -6.38 -9.59
C ASP A 361 -19.27 -5.81 -8.57
N GLN A 362 -18.08 -6.41 -8.48
CA GLN A 362 -16.98 -5.88 -7.68
C GLN A 362 -16.58 -4.46 -8.12
N LEU A 363 -16.39 -4.21 -9.42
CA LEU A 363 -16.08 -2.89 -9.96
C LEU A 363 -17.17 -1.87 -9.66
N ILE A 364 -18.45 -2.24 -9.82
CA ILE A 364 -19.58 -1.38 -9.47
C ILE A 364 -19.55 -1.03 -7.98
N ASN A 365 -19.30 -2.00 -7.12
CA ASN A 365 -19.22 -1.77 -5.68
C ASN A 365 -18.02 -0.90 -5.31
N LEU A 366 -16.86 -1.15 -5.92
CA LEU A 366 -15.65 -0.36 -5.71
C LEU A 366 -15.86 1.11 -6.12
N ASN A 367 -16.52 1.34 -7.26
CA ASN A 367 -16.89 2.68 -7.70
C ASN A 367 -17.79 3.42 -6.70
N LYS A 368 -18.73 2.72 -6.07
CA LYS A 368 -19.65 3.31 -5.09
C LYS A 368 -18.99 3.61 -3.75
N THR A 369 -18.00 2.83 -3.35
CA THR A 369 -17.43 2.89 -1.99
C THR A 369 -16.06 3.55 -1.92
N HIS A 370 -15.21 3.38 -2.94
CA HIS A 370 -13.80 3.78 -2.89
C HIS A 370 -13.33 4.63 -4.08
N SER A 371 -14.25 5.05 -4.96
CA SER A 371 -13.87 6.01 -6.00
C SER A 371 -13.64 7.40 -5.39
N PRO A 372 -12.91 8.28 -6.10
CA PRO A 372 -12.68 9.67 -5.64
C PRO A 372 -13.96 10.47 -5.38
N THR A 373 -15.08 10.03 -5.94
CA THR A 373 -16.40 10.69 -5.83
C THR A 373 -17.41 9.85 -5.05
N SER A 374 -16.96 8.81 -4.35
CA SER A 374 -17.84 7.94 -3.56
C SER A 374 -18.27 8.63 -2.25
N LEU A 375 -19.38 8.19 -1.70
CA LEU A 375 -19.88 8.73 -0.43
C LEU A 375 -19.02 8.33 0.79
N VAL A 376 -18.30 7.21 0.71
CA VAL A 376 -17.50 6.70 1.85
C VAL A 376 -16.09 7.30 1.82
N GLN A 377 -15.39 7.19 0.69
CA GLN A 377 -13.99 7.64 0.60
C GLN A 377 -13.82 9.14 0.76
N THR A 378 -14.80 9.95 0.31
CA THR A 378 -14.75 11.40 0.46
C THR A 378 -14.84 11.86 1.91
N ASP A 379 -15.57 11.15 2.77
CA ASP A 379 -15.64 11.44 4.20
C ASP A 379 -14.28 11.26 4.87
N ASP A 380 -13.56 10.19 4.53
CA ASP A 380 -12.20 9.93 5.03
C ASP A 380 -11.21 11.00 4.58
N VAL A 381 -11.23 11.35 3.30
CA VAL A 381 -10.32 12.35 2.71
C VAL A 381 -10.52 13.72 3.38
N GLU A 382 -11.76 14.12 3.64
CA GLU A 382 -12.08 15.34 4.37
C GLU A 382 -11.59 15.28 5.82
N ALA A 383 -11.75 14.13 6.50
CA ALA A 383 -11.25 13.95 7.84
C ALA A 383 -9.72 14.07 7.91
N PHE A 384 -9.00 13.53 6.92
CA PHE A 384 -7.53 13.64 6.86
C PHE A 384 -7.09 15.09 6.65
N ALA A 385 -7.73 15.83 5.75
CA ALA A 385 -7.41 17.23 5.51
C ALA A 385 -7.61 18.09 6.75
N ARG A 386 -8.74 17.90 7.45
CA ARG A 386 -9.01 18.59 8.72
C ARG A 386 -8.06 18.19 9.84
N ALA A 387 -7.68 16.90 9.90
CA ALA A 387 -6.72 16.43 10.89
C ALA A 387 -5.34 17.07 10.64
N GLN A 388 -4.90 17.13 9.37
CA GLN A 388 -3.64 17.78 9.02
C GLN A 388 -3.63 19.28 9.36
N GLU A 389 -4.73 20.00 9.11
CA GLU A 389 -4.89 21.39 9.51
C GLU A 389 -4.91 21.54 11.05
N GLY A 390 -5.68 20.70 11.74
CA GLY A 390 -5.79 20.74 13.19
C GLY A 390 -4.48 20.45 13.93
N ILE A 391 -3.66 19.55 13.39
CA ILE A 391 -2.33 19.21 13.94
C ILE A 391 -1.37 20.39 13.97
N GLN A 392 -1.52 21.37 13.07
CA GLN A 392 -0.71 22.60 13.05
C GLN A 392 -0.98 23.50 14.27
N SER A 393 -2.08 23.29 14.98
CA SER A 393 -2.40 24.08 16.19
C SER A 393 -1.43 23.77 17.32
N SER A 394 -0.91 24.81 17.97
CA SER A 394 -0.03 24.70 19.13
C SER A 394 -0.75 24.32 20.43
N GLY A 395 -2.08 24.13 20.40
CA GLY A 395 -2.89 23.87 21.59
C GLY A 395 -2.66 22.52 22.25
N ASN A 396 -2.22 21.51 21.48
CA ASN A 396 -1.88 20.19 21.97
C ASN A 396 -0.80 19.56 21.08
N GLU A 397 0.31 19.17 21.69
CA GLU A 397 1.44 18.56 20.96
C GLU A 397 1.27 17.03 20.77
N TRP A 398 0.35 16.42 21.49
CA TRP A 398 0.20 14.97 21.53
C TRP A 398 -1.13 14.50 20.90
N ILE A 399 -1.02 13.52 20.04
CA ILE A 399 -2.14 12.80 19.45
C ILE A 399 -2.36 11.52 20.25
N LEU A 400 -3.55 11.37 20.80
CA LEU A 400 -3.90 10.29 21.72
C LEU A 400 -4.20 9.00 20.94
N LEU A 401 -3.58 7.91 21.35
CA LEU A 401 -3.79 6.54 20.86
C LEU A 401 -4.00 5.59 22.05
N ALA A 402 -4.82 6.02 23.04
CA ALA A 402 -4.94 5.35 24.33
C ALA A 402 -6.09 4.34 24.39
N ARG A 403 -6.93 4.25 23.35
CA ARG A 403 -8.06 3.33 23.34
C ARG A 403 -7.57 1.88 23.31
N LYS A 404 -7.89 1.12 24.35
CA LYS A 404 -7.50 -0.27 24.55
C LYS A 404 -8.73 -1.19 24.55
N GLY A 405 -8.50 -2.46 24.35
CA GLY A 405 -9.42 -3.57 24.58
C GLY A 405 -8.71 -4.72 25.27
N PRO A 406 -9.40 -5.82 25.60
CA PRO A 406 -8.74 -7.06 26.01
C PRO A 406 -7.69 -7.50 24.99
N GLU A 407 -6.51 -7.89 25.45
CA GLU A 407 -5.40 -8.31 24.59
C GLU A 407 -5.10 -9.79 24.80
N GLU A 408 -4.90 -10.49 23.69
CA GLU A 408 -4.30 -11.83 23.63
C GLU A 408 -2.97 -11.75 22.88
N ARG A 409 -1.89 -12.26 23.52
CA ARG A 409 -0.54 -12.20 22.97
C ARG A 409 -0.07 -13.59 22.57
N PHE A 410 0.47 -13.74 21.37
CA PHE A 410 0.92 -14.99 20.79
C PHE A 410 2.46 -15.03 20.72
N ASN A 411 3.02 -16.24 20.74
CA ASN A 411 4.46 -16.46 20.64
C ASN A 411 5.07 -15.95 19.33
N SER A 412 4.27 -15.83 18.27
CA SER A 412 4.67 -15.22 16.99
C SER A 412 4.90 -13.69 17.08
N GLY A 413 4.62 -13.07 18.21
CA GLY A 413 4.63 -11.61 18.38
C GLY A 413 3.33 -10.94 17.99
N ARG A 414 2.31 -11.68 17.53
CA ARG A 414 0.97 -11.16 17.24
C ARG A 414 0.25 -10.76 18.52
N ILE A 415 -0.45 -9.62 18.45
CA ILE A 415 -1.38 -9.15 19.49
C ILE A 415 -2.77 -9.10 18.87
N ARG A 416 -3.74 -9.80 19.48
CA ARG A 416 -5.15 -9.73 19.11
C ARG A 416 -5.91 -8.88 20.14
N THR A 417 -6.78 -8.01 19.68
CA THR A 417 -7.64 -7.18 20.53
C THR A 417 -8.97 -6.89 19.82
N THR A 418 -9.84 -6.05 20.42
CA THR A 418 -11.13 -5.65 19.81
C THR A 418 -10.94 -4.76 18.59
N GLY A 419 -11.95 -4.72 17.71
CA GLY A 419 -11.91 -3.95 16.47
C GLY A 419 -11.80 -2.45 16.67
N THR A 420 -12.29 -1.90 17.78
CA THR A 420 -12.21 -0.46 18.09
C THR A 420 -10.98 -0.08 18.90
N SER A 421 -10.08 -1.02 19.21
CA SER A 421 -8.82 -0.73 19.87
C SER A 421 -7.85 -0.04 18.92
N GLU A 422 -7.11 0.95 19.42
CA GLU A 422 -6.05 1.64 18.66
C GLU A 422 -4.71 0.88 18.66
N GLU A 423 -4.70 -0.40 19.01
CA GLU A 423 -3.48 -1.22 19.04
C GLU A 423 -2.85 -1.35 17.64
N GLY A 424 -3.66 -1.40 16.60
CA GLY A 424 -3.15 -1.41 15.22
C GLY A 424 -2.34 -0.16 14.89
N MET A 425 -2.83 1.02 15.28
CA MET A 425 -2.13 2.30 15.11
C MET A 425 -0.85 2.35 15.94
N ARG A 426 -0.91 1.96 17.21
CA ARG A 426 0.28 1.84 18.05
C ARG A 426 1.32 0.89 17.45
N ASN A 427 0.87 -0.19 16.81
CA ASN A 427 1.75 -1.13 16.10
C ASN A 427 2.48 -0.47 14.92
N HIS A 428 1.79 0.34 14.14
CA HIS A 428 2.39 1.11 13.04
C HIS A 428 3.46 2.07 13.56
N HIS A 429 3.20 2.78 14.67
CA HIS A 429 4.18 3.70 15.26
C HIS A 429 5.37 2.97 15.91
N ARG A 430 5.17 1.78 16.48
CA ARG A 430 6.31 0.94 16.92
C ARG A 430 7.18 0.52 15.74
N ALA A 431 6.58 0.14 14.62
CA ALA A 431 7.33 -0.20 13.42
C ALA A 431 8.02 1.03 12.82
N TRP A 432 7.33 2.18 12.75
CA TRP A 432 7.91 3.45 12.36
C TRP A 432 9.16 3.76 13.20
N LEU A 433 9.05 3.68 14.53
CA LEU A 433 10.15 3.93 15.44
C LEU A 433 11.34 2.97 15.21
N LYS A 434 11.04 1.67 15.00
CA LYS A 434 12.05 0.66 14.70
C LYS A 434 12.84 1.03 13.44
N TYR A 435 12.16 1.38 12.32
CA TYR A 435 12.80 1.78 11.08
C TYR A 435 13.57 3.09 11.24
N MET A 436 12.97 4.11 11.86
CA MET A 436 13.57 5.42 12.06
C MET A 436 14.84 5.37 12.92
N CYS A 437 14.91 4.45 13.88
CA CYS A 437 16.08 4.25 14.74
C CYS A 437 17.10 3.22 14.19
N GLY A 438 16.86 2.64 13.01
CA GLY A 438 17.79 1.70 12.38
C GLY A 438 17.89 0.34 13.07
N GLN A 439 16.82 -0.11 13.71
CA GLN A 439 16.73 -1.41 14.40
C GLN A 439 16.14 -2.52 13.49
N THR A 440 16.44 -2.46 12.20
CA THR A 440 15.92 -3.39 11.17
C THR A 440 16.85 -4.56 10.92
#